data_b8480bd146c17c3d782c37388575ed8b
#
_entry.id   b8480bd146c17c3d782c37388575ed8b
#
_cell.length_a   1.000
_cell.length_b   1.000
_cell.length_c   1.000
_cell.angle_alpha   90.00
_cell.angle_beta   90.00
_cell.angle_gamma   90.00
#
_symmetry.space_group_name_H-M   'P 1'
#
loop_
_entity.id
_entity.type
_entity.pdbx_description
1 polymer ?
#
loop_
_entity_poly.entity_id
_entity_poly.type
_entity_poly.pdbx_seq_one_letter_code
_entity_poly.pdbx_strand_id
1 'polypeptide(L)'
;MNFAAALAATLLVGSVLVGCSDDKPAVCDSVDNLNTSVEDVKSIDVTSPGAVSDLESGLTAIKSDLATVKTDAKSQYATQVDAVDSAFTTLTTSADAAKASPTQATLAAAAAAAKAFTTAVQTLSDDVKSTC
;
A
#
# COMPACT_ATOMS: atom_id res chain seq x y z
N MET A 1 -70.76 -19.19 22.16
CA MET A 1 -69.80 -18.44 23.03
C MET A 1 -68.46 -18.38 22.31
N ASN A 2 -68.24 -17.24 21.75
CA ASN A 2 -67.12 -17.04 20.81
C ASN A 2 -66.01 -16.30 21.54
N PHE A 3 -64.84 -16.86 21.60
CA PHE A 3 -63.65 -16.14 21.97
C PHE A 3 -62.71 -16.07 20.76
N ALA A 4 -62.79 -14.94 20.09
CA ALA A 4 -61.83 -14.54 19.10
C ALA A 4 -60.58 -14.02 19.83
N ALA A 5 -59.49 -14.74 19.76
CA ALA A 5 -58.19 -14.28 20.19
C ALA A 5 -57.50 -13.62 19.00
N ALA A 6 -57.42 -12.30 19.06
CA ALA A 6 -56.65 -11.50 18.12
C ALA A 6 -55.16 -11.57 18.51
N LEU A 7 -54.37 -12.25 17.70
CA LEU A 7 -52.91 -12.22 17.77
C LEU A 7 -52.42 -10.99 17.02
N ALA A 8 -52.07 -9.97 17.76
CA ALA A 8 -51.32 -8.83 17.23
C ALA A 8 -49.84 -9.22 16.99
N ALA A 9 -49.53 -9.50 15.74
CA ALA A 9 -48.14 -9.65 15.31
C ALA A 9 -47.48 -8.28 15.22
N THR A 10 -46.71 -7.93 16.23
CA THR A 10 -45.84 -6.76 16.22
C THR A 10 -44.65 -7.07 15.31
N LEU A 11 -44.71 -6.60 14.08
CA LEU A 11 -43.56 -6.53 13.18
C LEU A 11 -42.58 -5.47 13.74
N LEU A 12 -41.55 -5.91 14.46
CA LEU A 12 -40.34 -5.13 14.72
C LEU A 12 -39.61 -4.98 13.39
N VAL A 13 -39.91 -3.89 12.70
CA VAL A 13 -39.04 -3.40 11.62
C VAL A 13 -37.75 -2.96 12.29
N GLY A 14 -36.81 -3.88 12.35
CA GLY A 14 -35.42 -3.54 12.68
C GLY A 14 -34.93 -2.59 11.59
N SER A 15 -34.91 -1.30 11.90
CA SER A 15 -34.17 -0.31 11.14
C SER A 15 -32.70 -0.72 11.20
N VAL A 16 -32.25 -1.44 10.18
CA VAL A 16 -30.83 -1.53 9.89
C VAL A 16 -30.45 -0.11 9.51
N LEU A 17 -29.93 0.63 10.48
CA LEU A 17 -29.10 1.77 10.20
C LEU A 17 -27.89 1.22 9.45
N VAL A 18 -28.03 1.11 8.13
CA VAL A 18 -26.88 1.13 7.26
C VAL A 18 -26.27 2.49 7.46
N GLY A 19 -25.40 2.59 8.47
CA GLY A 19 -24.48 3.70 8.55
C GLY A 19 -23.81 3.76 7.18
N CYS A 20 -23.87 4.89 6.51
CA CYS A 20 -22.92 5.22 5.48
C CYS A 20 -21.55 5.24 6.16
N SER A 21 -20.97 4.07 6.38
CA SER A 21 -19.53 3.92 6.41
C SER A 21 -19.11 4.37 5.02
N ASP A 22 -18.23 5.34 4.95
CA ASP A 22 -17.52 5.61 3.71
C ASP A 22 -16.95 4.26 3.27
N ASP A 23 -17.60 3.62 2.28
CA ASP A 23 -17.19 2.33 1.72
C ASP A 23 -15.96 2.56 0.82
N LYS A 24 -14.99 3.30 1.36
CA LYS A 24 -13.69 3.48 0.72
C LYS A 24 -13.05 2.11 0.62
N PRO A 25 -12.71 1.64 -0.59
CA PRO A 25 -12.05 0.36 -0.74
C PRO A 25 -10.78 0.28 0.11
N ALA A 26 -10.52 -0.86 0.76
CA ALA A 26 -9.35 -1.04 1.62
C ALA A 26 -8.03 -0.73 0.90
N VAL A 27 -7.97 -0.97 -0.41
CA VAL A 27 -6.81 -0.66 -1.25
C VAL A 27 -6.45 0.83 -1.25
N CYS A 28 -7.41 1.73 -1.03
CA CYS A 28 -7.15 3.17 -0.96
C CYS A 28 -6.23 3.50 0.22
N ASP A 29 -6.54 2.99 1.39
CA ASP A 29 -5.75 3.20 2.60
C ASP A 29 -4.40 2.48 2.53
N SER A 30 -4.38 1.28 1.97
CA SER A 30 -3.14 0.51 1.78
C SER A 30 -2.15 1.21 0.84
N VAL A 31 -2.65 1.81 -0.24
CA VAL A 31 -1.82 2.58 -1.19
C VAL A 31 -1.36 3.90 -0.58
N ASP A 32 -2.19 4.57 0.22
CA ASP A 32 -1.80 5.79 0.95
C ASP A 32 -0.67 5.47 1.96
N ASN A 33 -0.75 4.36 2.67
CA ASN A 33 0.31 3.91 3.58
C ASN A 33 1.60 3.61 2.82
N LEU A 34 1.52 2.89 1.70
CA LEU A 34 2.68 2.62 0.85
C LEU A 34 3.34 3.91 0.34
N ASN A 35 2.55 4.89 -0.11
CA ASN A 35 3.06 6.20 -0.50
C ASN A 35 3.79 6.89 0.64
N THR A 36 3.25 6.86 1.86
CA THR A 36 3.88 7.44 3.04
C THR A 36 5.24 6.79 3.32
N SER A 37 5.33 5.46 3.30
CA SER A 37 6.59 4.74 3.50
C SER A 37 7.62 5.05 2.40
N VAL A 38 7.17 5.26 1.16
CA VAL A 38 8.06 5.68 0.05
C VAL A 38 8.59 7.09 0.28
N GLU A 39 7.75 8.03 0.71
CA GLU A 39 8.19 9.40 1.01
C GLU A 39 9.15 9.43 2.21
N ASP A 40 8.92 8.61 3.22
CA ASP A 40 9.84 8.48 4.36
C ASP A 40 11.23 8.03 3.91
N VAL A 41 11.32 7.03 3.03
CA VAL A 41 12.60 6.58 2.46
C VAL A 41 13.26 7.67 1.62
N LYS A 42 12.50 8.42 0.83
CA LYS A 42 13.02 9.54 0.03
C LYS A 42 13.57 10.68 0.89
N SER A 43 13.06 10.83 2.10
CA SER A 43 13.51 11.87 3.04
C SER A 43 14.76 11.51 3.83
N ILE A 44 15.25 10.27 3.73
CA ILE A 44 16.46 9.82 4.43
C ILE A 44 17.68 10.60 3.89
N ASP A 45 18.38 11.27 4.80
CA ASP A 45 19.66 11.91 4.47
C ASP A 45 20.75 10.83 4.36
N VAL A 46 21.08 10.47 3.14
CA VAL A 46 22.08 9.42 2.84
C VAL A 46 23.50 9.75 3.32
N THR A 47 23.74 10.98 3.75
CA THR A 47 25.04 11.42 4.30
C THR A 47 25.11 11.28 5.81
N SER A 48 24.00 11.02 6.50
CA SER A 48 23.94 10.91 7.95
C SER A 48 24.48 9.58 8.46
N PRO A 49 25.12 9.58 9.65
CA PRO A 49 25.46 8.32 10.33
C PRO A 49 24.18 7.55 10.64
N GLY A 50 24.05 6.33 10.14
CA GLY A 50 22.85 5.50 10.32
C GLY A 50 21.92 5.45 9.11
N ALA A 51 22.16 6.23 8.06
CA ALA A 51 21.35 6.24 6.84
C ALA A 51 21.11 4.84 6.26
N VAL A 52 22.09 3.93 6.35
CA VAL A 52 21.93 2.54 5.89
C VAL A 52 20.90 1.80 6.72
N SER A 53 20.92 1.97 8.05
CA SER A 53 19.94 1.34 8.96
C SER A 53 18.54 1.92 8.75
N ASP A 54 18.45 3.23 8.53
CA ASP A 54 17.17 3.90 8.25
C ASP A 54 16.59 3.44 6.90
N LEU A 55 17.44 3.28 5.89
CA LEU A 55 17.05 2.75 4.59
C LEU A 55 16.56 1.30 4.71
N GLU A 56 17.24 0.44 5.44
CA GLU A 56 16.82 -0.95 5.67
C GLU A 56 15.47 -1.01 6.37
N SER A 57 15.27 -0.16 7.37
CA SER A 57 13.99 -0.05 8.09
C SER A 57 12.88 0.44 7.17
N GLY A 58 13.15 1.45 6.34
CA GLY A 58 12.22 1.97 5.36
C GLY A 58 11.84 0.94 4.28
N LEU A 59 12.81 0.20 3.75
CA LEU A 59 12.55 -0.88 2.79
C LEU A 59 11.72 -2.02 3.41
N THR A 60 11.92 -2.31 4.70
CA THR A 60 11.11 -3.28 5.43
C THR A 60 9.65 -2.81 5.58
N ALA A 61 9.44 -1.54 5.89
CA ALA A 61 8.12 -0.94 5.96
C ALA A 61 7.42 -1.00 4.59
N ILE A 62 8.09 -0.59 3.52
CA ILE A 62 7.59 -0.68 2.14
C ILE A 62 7.19 -2.12 1.79
N LYS A 63 8.01 -3.11 2.13
CA LYS A 63 7.69 -4.51 1.89
C LYS A 63 6.41 -4.94 2.58
N SER A 64 6.21 -4.52 3.83
CA SER A 64 5.00 -4.80 4.61
C SER A 64 3.77 -4.15 3.99
N ASP A 65 3.87 -2.87 3.62
CA ASP A 65 2.78 -2.12 3.00
C ASP A 65 2.41 -2.70 1.63
N LEU A 66 3.41 -3.07 0.83
CA LEU A 66 3.19 -3.72 -0.47
C LEU A 66 2.47 -5.07 -0.32
N ALA A 67 2.78 -5.86 0.72
CA ALA A 67 2.05 -7.09 1.01
C ALA A 67 0.58 -6.82 1.34
N THR A 68 0.29 -5.76 2.07
CA THR A 68 -1.08 -5.31 2.36
C THR A 68 -1.79 -4.85 1.09
N VAL A 69 -1.14 -4.04 0.26
CA VAL A 69 -1.67 -3.61 -1.04
C VAL A 69 -2.00 -4.81 -1.92
N LYS A 70 -1.13 -5.82 -1.99
CA LYS A 70 -1.39 -7.05 -2.75
C LYS A 70 -2.66 -7.76 -2.30
N THR A 71 -2.92 -7.78 -1.00
CA THR A 71 -4.12 -8.40 -0.42
C THR A 71 -5.37 -7.58 -0.75
N ASP A 72 -5.31 -6.26 -0.61
CA ASP A 72 -6.46 -5.36 -0.72
C ASP A 72 -6.80 -5.01 -2.17
N ALA A 73 -5.80 -4.92 -3.05
CA ALA A 73 -5.96 -4.61 -4.46
C ALA A 73 -6.68 -5.71 -5.26
N LYS A 74 -6.62 -6.95 -4.80
CA LYS A 74 -7.21 -8.12 -5.46
C LYS A 74 -6.81 -8.19 -6.95
N SER A 75 -7.72 -8.68 -7.80
CA SER A 75 -7.46 -8.81 -9.23
C SER A 75 -7.57 -7.50 -10.02
N GLN A 76 -8.24 -6.50 -9.47
CA GLN A 76 -8.53 -5.25 -10.18
C GLN A 76 -7.25 -4.47 -10.55
N TYR A 77 -6.26 -4.50 -9.68
CA TYR A 77 -4.97 -3.78 -9.84
C TYR A 77 -3.78 -4.74 -9.96
N ALA A 78 -4.02 -6.00 -10.31
CA ALA A 78 -2.97 -7.03 -10.32
C ALA A 78 -1.75 -6.62 -11.15
N THR A 79 -1.96 -6.06 -12.34
CA THR A 79 -0.88 -5.63 -13.23
C THR A 79 -0.04 -4.51 -12.63
N GLN A 80 -0.67 -3.51 -12.03
CA GLN A 80 0.01 -2.38 -11.39
C GLN A 80 0.75 -2.83 -10.13
N VAL A 81 0.14 -3.71 -9.34
CA VAL A 81 0.76 -4.29 -8.14
C VAL A 81 1.97 -5.14 -8.51
N ASP A 82 1.89 -5.95 -9.57
CA ASP A 82 3.03 -6.74 -10.07
C ASP A 82 4.16 -5.85 -10.58
N ALA A 83 3.85 -4.72 -11.22
CA ALA A 83 4.84 -3.74 -11.63
C ALA A 83 5.57 -3.12 -10.43
N VAL A 84 4.83 -2.76 -9.38
CA VAL A 84 5.40 -2.23 -8.12
C VAL A 84 6.28 -3.29 -7.43
N ASP A 85 5.83 -4.53 -7.36
CA ASP A 85 6.58 -5.64 -6.77
C ASP A 85 7.89 -5.92 -7.50
N SER A 86 7.85 -5.93 -8.82
CA SER A 86 9.03 -6.10 -9.66
C SER A 86 10.03 -4.96 -9.50
N ALA A 87 9.53 -3.72 -9.45
CA ALA A 87 10.35 -2.54 -9.23
C ALA A 87 10.95 -2.53 -7.82
N PHE A 88 10.21 -2.99 -6.80
CA PHE A 88 10.71 -3.15 -5.43
C PHE A 88 11.81 -4.20 -5.35
N THR A 89 11.66 -5.34 -6.02
CA THR A 89 12.70 -6.38 -6.08
C THR A 89 13.98 -5.83 -6.71
N THR A 90 13.86 -5.07 -7.79
CA THR A 90 15.01 -4.42 -8.43
C THR A 90 15.67 -3.40 -7.51
N LEU A 91 14.88 -2.62 -6.78
CA LEU A 91 15.37 -1.63 -5.80
C LEU A 91 16.16 -2.32 -4.68
N THR A 92 15.63 -3.36 -4.07
CA THR A 92 16.31 -4.08 -2.98
C THR A 92 17.61 -4.71 -3.47
N THR A 93 17.62 -5.35 -4.63
CA THR A 93 18.82 -5.93 -5.24
C THR A 93 19.89 -4.87 -5.50
N SER A 94 19.49 -3.71 -6.03
CA SER A 94 20.41 -2.61 -6.31
C SER A 94 20.94 -1.96 -5.03
N ALA A 95 20.12 -1.85 -3.99
CA ALA A 95 20.52 -1.35 -2.68
C ALA A 95 21.53 -2.29 -2.02
N ASP A 96 21.32 -3.61 -2.07
CA ASP A 96 22.26 -4.61 -1.54
C ASP A 96 23.59 -4.58 -2.29
N ALA A 97 23.57 -4.41 -3.60
CA ALA A 97 24.78 -4.26 -4.41
C ALA A 97 25.56 -2.99 -4.04
N ALA A 98 24.87 -1.87 -3.82
CA ALA A 98 25.49 -0.61 -3.39
C ALA A 98 26.07 -0.71 -1.97
N LYS A 99 25.42 -1.46 -1.08
CA LYS A 99 25.96 -1.76 0.27
C LYS A 99 27.22 -2.61 0.21
N ALA A 100 27.22 -3.66 -0.62
CA ALA A 100 28.35 -4.58 -0.77
C ALA A 100 29.57 -3.91 -1.43
N SER A 101 29.33 -3.03 -2.39
CA SER A 101 30.37 -2.34 -3.17
C SER A 101 29.89 -0.93 -3.53
N PRO A 102 30.13 0.07 -2.68
CA PRO A 102 29.66 1.44 -2.88
C PRO A 102 30.49 2.16 -3.96
N THR A 103 30.25 1.81 -5.19
CA THR A 103 30.86 2.46 -6.37
C THR A 103 29.86 3.44 -6.99
N GLN A 104 30.36 4.36 -7.82
CA GLN A 104 29.49 5.26 -8.55
C GLN A 104 28.46 4.51 -9.42
N ALA A 105 28.86 3.39 -10.01
CA ALA A 105 27.97 2.57 -10.83
C ALA A 105 26.84 1.92 -10.02
N THR A 106 27.15 1.34 -8.84
CA THR A 106 26.15 0.70 -7.97
C THR A 106 25.21 1.73 -7.33
N LEU A 107 25.72 2.89 -6.95
CA LEU A 107 24.90 3.99 -6.42
C LEU A 107 23.96 4.55 -7.51
N ALA A 108 24.46 4.73 -8.73
CA ALA A 108 23.62 5.16 -9.86
C ALA A 108 22.53 4.14 -10.21
N ALA A 109 22.85 2.85 -10.16
CA ALA A 109 21.87 1.78 -10.38
C ALA A 109 20.78 1.77 -9.29
N ALA A 110 21.15 1.95 -8.02
CA ALA A 110 20.22 2.05 -6.91
C ALA A 110 19.31 3.28 -7.04
N ALA A 111 19.87 4.43 -7.43
CA ALA A 111 19.08 5.65 -7.68
C ALA A 111 18.09 5.49 -8.84
N ALA A 112 18.50 4.84 -9.94
CA ALA A 112 17.62 4.55 -11.06
C ALA A 112 16.48 3.58 -10.67
N ALA A 113 16.80 2.55 -9.88
CA ALA A 113 15.81 1.60 -9.35
C ALA A 113 14.82 2.27 -8.40
N ALA A 114 15.27 3.17 -7.53
CA ALA A 114 14.42 3.96 -6.65
C ALA A 114 13.45 4.86 -7.44
N LYS A 115 13.93 5.49 -8.50
CA LYS A 115 13.08 6.30 -9.39
C LYS A 115 12.01 5.44 -10.09
N ALA A 116 12.40 4.29 -10.63
CA ALA A 116 11.48 3.37 -11.28
C ALA A 116 10.41 2.85 -10.31
N PHE A 117 10.80 2.51 -9.08
CA PHE A 117 9.89 2.09 -8.02
C PHE A 117 8.89 3.21 -7.66
N THR A 118 9.38 4.42 -7.44
CA THR A 118 8.52 5.58 -7.15
C THR A 118 7.50 5.81 -8.28
N THR A 119 7.92 5.72 -9.54
CA THR A 119 7.03 5.86 -10.69
C THR A 119 5.96 4.77 -10.73
N ALA A 120 6.32 3.52 -10.44
CA ALA A 120 5.36 2.42 -10.38
C ALA A 120 4.33 2.62 -9.26
N VAL A 121 4.77 3.06 -8.08
CA VAL A 121 3.86 3.39 -6.95
C VAL A 121 2.94 4.55 -7.29
N GLN A 122 3.42 5.59 -7.95
CA GLN A 122 2.59 6.72 -8.40
C GLN A 122 1.53 6.27 -9.40
N THR A 123 1.89 5.44 -10.38
CA THR A 123 0.94 4.89 -11.35
C THR A 123 -0.16 4.09 -10.64
N LEU A 124 0.20 3.21 -9.72
CA LEU A 124 -0.76 2.46 -8.90
C LEU A 124 -1.67 3.40 -8.10
N SER A 125 -1.07 4.42 -7.47
CA SER A 125 -1.80 5.41 -6.67
C SER A 125 -2.83 6.18 -7.50
N ASP A 126 -2.46 6.61 -8.70
CA ASP A 126 -3.35 7.36 -9.60
C ASP A 126 -4.51 6.48 -10.09
N ASP A 127 -4.24 5.22 -10.43
CA ASP A 127 -5.26 4.26 -10.83
C ASP A 127 -6.24 3.95 -9.68
N VAL A 128 -5.72 3.75 -8.46
CA VAL A 128 -6.54 3.48 -7.27
C VAL A 128 -7.37 4.71 -6.89
N LYS A 129 -6.80 5.91 -6.93
CA LYS A 129 -7.52 7.17 -6.61
C LYS A 129 -8.73 7.40 -7.50
N SER A 130 -8.73 6.87 -8.71
CA SER A 130 -9.89 6.97 -9.61
C SER A 130 -11.11 6.23 -9.08
N THR A 131 -10.92 5.30 -8.14
CA THR A 131 -11.98 4.49 -7.50
C THR A 131 -12.19 4.83 -6.03
N CYS A 132 -11.35 5.67 -5.46
CA CYS A 132 -11.46 6.20 -4.11
C CYS A 132 -12.26 7.50 -4.09
#